data_ffc020ace42ad67ed4eac0b97cdffb2e
#
_entry.id   ffc020ace42ad67ed4eac0b97cdffb2e
#
_cell.length_a   1.000
_cell.length_b   1.000
_cell.length_c   1.000
_cell.angle_alpha   90.00
_cell.angle_beta   90.00
_cell.angle_gamma   90.00
#
_symmetry.space_group_name_H-M   'P 1'
#
loop_
_entity.id
_entity.type
_entity.pdbx_description
1 polymer ?
#
loop_
_entity_poly.entity_id
_entity_poly.type
_entity_poly.pdbx_seq_one_letter_code
_entity_poly.pdbx_strand_id
1 'polypeptide(L)'
;MTRITNTAVISVAILCMIHLARGEDVSIENELQSFSVRTGATRVIYSAGSPGASMTVINPQAYPMLVQSEVMMEDRKTRAPFIVTPPLFRLDGHQQSRIKVIATSSHNNETKESLYWLCVTGIPPEADADWTGDAYKKKKAGQHATLLTQLRIKSCLKLLVRPSSLRGHPEDFASGLTWAKRGKTLTVSNPTPFFITLRSVQLGKSSVANPEYVPPMGKRELSIPADASGQVHWRLITDYGGDSKEFTSDMSTDPVSH
;
A
#
# COMPACT_ATOMS: atom_id res chain seq x y z
N MET A 1 -73.06 -47.57 21.85
CA MET A 1 -71.61 -47.59 22.23
C MET A 1 -70.76 -47.62 20.99
N THR A 2 -70.58 -46.53 20.20
CA THR A 2 -69.71 -46.58 19.01
C THR A 2 -69.45 -45.15 18.45
N ARG A 3 -69.06 -44.19 19.28
CA ARG A 3 -68.67 -42.82 18.80
C ARG A 3 -67.46 -42.23 19.44
N ILE A 4 -66.67 -42.98 20.20
CA ILE A 4 -65.51 -42.43 20.94
C ILE A 4 -64.13 -42.77 20.29
N THR A 5 -64.10 -43.71 19.32
CA THR A 5 -62.85 -44.21 18.75
C THR A 5 -62.25 -43.38 17.58
N ASN A 6 -63.08 -42.57 16.89
CA ASN A 6 -62.57 -41.81 15.71
C ASN A 6 -61.92 -40.51 16.02
N THR A 7 -62.21 -39.86 17.15
CA THR A 7 -61.55 -38.57 17.54
C THR A 7 -60.15 -38.75 18.08
N ALA A 8 -59.85 -39.89 18.72
CA ALA A 8 -58.52 -40.17 19.26
C ALA A 8 -57.46 -40.46 18.15
N VAL A 9 -57.91 -41.12 17.06
CA VAL A 9 -56.98 -41.43 15.92
C VAL A 9 -56.66 -40.23 15.10
N ILE A 10 -57.55 -39.26 14.93
CA ILE A 10 -57.28 -38.00 14.19
C ILE A 10 -56.34 -37.08 15.00
N SER A 11 -56.44 -37.00 16.32
CA SER A 11 -55.55 -36.20 17.16
C SER A 11 -54.12 -36.72 17.20
N VAL A 12 -53.89 -38.04 17.13
CA VAL A 12 -52.53 -38.61 17.08
C VAL A 12 -51.89 -38.40 15.69
N ALA A 13 -52.66 -38.44 14.61
CA ALA A 13 -52.14 -38.19 13.26
C ALA A 13 -51.71 -36.72 13.04
N ILE A 14 -52.39 -35.75 13.65
CA ILE A 14 -52.02 -34.32 13.58
C ILE A 14 -50.78 -34.03 14.43
N LEU A 15 -50.59 -34.72 15.56
CA LEU A 15 -49.39 -34.53 16.41
C LEU A 15 -48.12 -35.09 15.76
N CYS A 16 -48.20 -36.10 14.88
CA CYS A 16 -47.06 -36.65 14.14
C CYS A 16 -46.60 -35.77 12.96
N MET A 17 -47.45 -34.89 12.41
CA MET A 17 -47.05 -34.01 11.30
C MET A 17 -46.29 -32.74 11.72
N ILE A 18 -46.26 -32.41 13.02
CA ILE A 18 -45.55 -31.19 13.52
C ILE A 18 -44.05 -31.43 13.68
N HIS A 19 -43.57 -32.67 13.61
CA HIS A 19 -42.14 -32.97 13.84
C HIS A 19 -41.27 -33.00 12.58
N LEU A 20 -41.80 -32.73 11.39
CA LEU A 20 -41.06 -32.80 10.12
C LEU A 20 -40.56 -31.45 9.55
N ALA A 21 -40.84 -30.36 10.22
CA ALA A 21 -40.30 -29.04 9.81
C ALA A 21 -39.15 -28.60 10.73
N ARG A 22 -38.12 -29.45 10.87
CA ARG A 22 -36.81 -28.93 11.29
C ARG A 22 -36.16 -28.37 10.05
N GLY A 23 -36.22 -27.06 9.88
CA GLY A 23 -35.34 -26.36 8.99
C GLY A 23 -33.89 -26.66 9.44
N GLU A 24 -33.09 -27.28 8.59
CA GLU A 24 -31.64 -27.31 8.82
C GLU A 24 -31.17 -25.85 8.89
N ASP A 25 -30.63 -25.46 10.03
CA ASP A 25 -29.89 -24.20 10.15
C ASP A 25 -28.67 -24.27 9.20
N VAL A 26 -28.81 -23.69 8.03
CA VAL A 26 -27.70 -23.56 7.10
C VAL A 26 -26.73 -22.57 7.71
N SER A 27 -25.70 -23.06 8.37
CA SER A 27 -24.62 -22.24 8.84
C SER A 27 -23.83 -21.72 7.63
N ILE A 28 -23.80 -20.39 7.46
CA ILE A 28 -22.97 -19.74 6.43
C ILE A 28 -21.60 -19.49 7.03
N GLU A 29 -20.58 -20.13 6.47
CA GLU A 29 -19.19 -19.87 6.82
C GLU A 29 -18.68 -18.68 5.99
N ASN A 30 -18.14 -17.65 6.67
CA ASN A 30 -17.54 -16.48 6.01
C ASN A 30 -16.04 -16.71 5.84
N GLU A 31 -15.54 -16.76 4.61
CA GLU A 31 -14.12 -16.82 4.29
C GLU A 31 -13.67 -15.50 3.65
N LEU A 32 -12.64 -14.87 4.24
CA LEU A 32 -12.02 -13.67 3.70
C LEU A 32 -10.64 -14.02 3.13
N GLN A 33 -10.43 -13.77 1.85
CA GLN A 33 -9.14 -13.93 1.18
C GLN A 33 -8.60 -12.57 0.74
N SER A 34 -7.35 -12.27 1.11
CA SER A 34 -6.66 -11.04 0.75
C SER A 34 -5.57 -11.32 -0.28
N PHE A 35 -5.65 -10.69 -1.44
CA PHE A 35 -4.64 -10.78 -2.50
C PHE A 35 -3.74 -9.56 -2.48
N SER A 36 -2.89 -9.52 -1.44
CA SER A 36 -1.86 -8.50 -1.26
C SER A 36 -0.48 -9.09 -1.52
N VAL A 37 0.40 -8.28 -2.10
CA VAL A 37 1.82 -8.62 -2.24
C VAL A 37 2.64 -7.82 -1.24
N ARG A 38 3.72 -8.43 -0.74
CA ARG A 38 4.75 -7.73 0.03
C ARG A 38 5.90 -7.37 -0.90
N THR A 39 6.40 -6.14 -0.80
CA THR A 39 7.55 -5.66 -1.57
C THR A 39 8.83 -5.80 -0.75
N GLY A 40 9.93 -6.16 -1.39
CA GLY A 40 11.24 -6.29 -0.74
C GLY A 40 11.89 -4.94 -0.38
N ALA A 41 11.26 -3.82 -0.79
CA ALA A 41 11.69 -2.47 -0.48
C ALA A 41 10.48 -1.55 -0.29
N THR A 42 10.66 -0.44 0.42
CA THR A 42 9.64 0.59 0.63
C THR A 42 9.65 1.66 -0.46
N ARG A 43 10.70 1.70 -1.29
CA ARG A 43 10.91 2.59 -2.42
C ARG A 43 11.89 2.00 -3.41
N VAL A 44 11.91 2.53 -4.62
CA VAL A 44 12.88 2.19 -5.66
C VAL A 44 13.59 3.46 -6.10
N ILE A 45 14.91 3.44 -6.10
CA ILE A 45 15.74 4.51 -6.68
C ILE A 45 16.12 4.05 -8.10
N TYR A 46 15.67 4.81 -9.09
CA TYR A 46 16.00 4.61 -10.50
C TYR A 46 17.06 5.61 -10.91
N SER A 47 18.28 5.16 -11.14
CA SER A 47 19.35 6.04 -11.65
C SER A 47 19.13 6.29 -13.15
N ALA A 48 19.01 7.55 -13.55
CA ALA A 48 18.87 7.92 -14.95
C ALA A 48 20.06 7.40 -15.76
N GLY A 49 19.80 6.83 -16.95
CA GLY A 49 20.80 6.18 -17.77
C GLY A 49 21.16 4.75 -17.37
N SER A 50 20.62 4.24 -16.27
CA SER A 50 20.80 2.82 -15.90
C SER A 50 19.96 1.89 -16.78
N PRO A 51 20.33 0.60 -16.90
CA PRO A 51 19.54 -0.37 -17.66
C PRO A 51 18.22 -0.76 -16.98
N GLY A 52 17.90 -0.16 -15.84
CA GLY A 52 16.68 -0.38 -15.06
C GLY A 52 16.94 -0.56 -13.58
N ALA A 53 15.86 -0.52 -12.80
CA ALA A 53 15.86 -0.80 -11.37
C ALA A 53 15.04 -2.06 -11.09
N SER A 54 15.47 -2.88 -10.12
CA SER A 54 14.81 -4.14 -9.78
C SER A 54 14.25 -4.12 -8.37
N MET A 55 13.12 -4.81 -8.18
CA MET A 55 12.48 -5.00 -6.88
C MET A 55 11.97 -6.43 -6.74
N THR A 56 12.06 -6.99 -5.54
CA THR A 56 11.47 -8.29 -5.21
C THR A 56 10.00 -8.11 -4.80
N VAL A 57 9.16 -9.00 -5.30
CA VAL A 57 7.74 -9.11 -4.95
C VAL A 57 7.52 -10.48 -4.33
N ILE A 58 6.82 -10.52 -3.20
CA ILE A 58 6.63 -11.72 -2.38
C ILE A 58 5.14 -11.95 -2.20
N ASN A 59 4.70 -13.19 -2.43
CA ASN A 59 3.36 -13.64 -2.06
C ASN A 59 3.40 -14.20 -0.63
N PRO A 60 2.88 -13.51 0.37
CA PRO A 60 2.86 -14.01 1.75
C PRO A 60 1.74 -15.01 2.02
N GLN A 61 0.82 -15.21 1.07
CA GLN A 61 -0.33 -16.10 1.20
C GLN A 61 0.06 -17.56 0.88
N ALA A 62 -0.76 -18.50 1.34
CA ALA A 62 -0.58 -19.93 1.05
C ALA A 62 -1.15 -20.36 -0.33
N TYR A 63 -1.81 -19.45 -1.03
CA TYR A 63 -2.46 -19.70 -2.33
C TYR A 63 -1.83 -18.87 -3.44
N PRO A 64 -1.92 -19.32 -4.71
CA PRO A 64 -1.38 -18.60 -5.84
C PRO A 64 -2.20 -17.35 -6.16
N MET A 65 -1.55 -16.36 -6.79
CA MET A 65 -2.20 -15.18 -7.34
C MET A 65 -1.51 -14.76 -8.63
N LEU A 66 -2.18 -13.95 -9.44
CA LEU A 66 -1.51 -13.18 -10.47
C LEU A 66 -1.02 -11.86 -9.86
N VAL A 67 0.14 -11.42 -10.30
CA VAL A 67 0.74 -10.15 -9.90
C VAL A 67 0.84 -9.26 -11.12
N GLN A 68 0.18 -8.12 -11.07
CA GLN A 68 0.25 -7.08 -12.09
C GLN A 68 1.06 -5.90 -11.56
N SER A 69 2.00 -5.40 -12.39
CA SER A 69 2.87 -4.28 -12.04
C SER A 69 2.82 -3.18 -13.09
N GLU A 70 2.74 -1.93 -12.64
CA GLU A 70 2.70 -0.75 -13.51
C GLU A 70 3.35 0.45 -12.81
N VAL A 71 3.80 1.44 -13.59
CA VAL A 71 4.28 2.71 -13.06
C VAL A 71 3.29 3.82 -13.39
N MET A 72 2.95 4.61 -12.38
CA MET A 72 2.01 5.73 -12.47
C MET A 72 2.76 7.05 -12.25
N MET A 73 2.25 8.12 -12.82
CA MET A 73 2.69 9.48 -12.55
C MET A 73 2.44 9.84 -11.07
N GLU A 74 2.88 11.00 -10.64
CA GLU A 74 2.69 11.50 -9.27
C GLU A 74 1.21 11.56 -8.86
N ASP A 75 0.29 11.81 -9.80
CA ASP A 75 -1.16 11.82 -9.61
C ASP A 75 -1.76 10.45 -9.28
N ARG A 76 -1.00 9.35 -9.42
CA ARG A 76 -1.39 7.94 -9.24
C ARG A 76 -2.55 7.49 -10.14
N LYS A 77 -2.84 8.23 -11.21
CA LYS A 77 -3.93 7.97 -12.17
C LYS A 77 -3.41 7.76 -13.57
N THR A 78 -2.47 8.59 -13.99
CA THR A 78 -1.88 8.55 -15.33
C THR A 78 -0.73 7.57 -15.37
N ARG A 79 -0.64 6.74 -16.42
CA ARG A 79 0.51 5.85 -16.63
C ARG A 79 1.76 6.67 -16.94
N ALA A 80 2.85 6.29 -16.30
CA ALA A 80 4.16 6.90 -16.52
C ALA A 80 4.92 6.21 -17.66
N PRO A 81 5.92 6.88 -18.29
CA PRO A 81 6.69 6.34 -19.41
C PRO A 81 7.74 5.31 -18.94
N PHE A 82 7.25 4.22 -18.37
CA PHE A 82 8.05 3.08 -17.89
C PHE A 82 7.42 1.76 -18.31
N ILE A 83 8.26 0.77 -18.52
CA ILE A 83 7.85 -0.64 -18.65
C ILE A 83 8.29 -1.37 -17.40
N VAL A 84 7.41 -2.23 -16.89
CA VAL A 84 7.75 -3.20 -15.83
C VAL A 84 7.77 -4.59 -16.44
N THR A 85 8.82 -5.35 -16.20
CA THR A 85 8.95 -6.70 -16.72
C THR A 85 9.22 -7.71 -15.61
N PRO A 86 8.45 -8.81 -15.54
CA PRO A 86 7.22 -9.08 -16.28
C PRO A 86 6.07 -8.17 -15.81
N PRO A 87 5.17 -7.71 -16.71
CA PRO A 87 4.06 -6.82 -16.34
C PRO A 87 2.93 -7.54 -15.63
N LEU A 88 2.75 -8.83 -15.94
CA LEU A 88 1.78 -9.74 -15.34
C LEU A 88 2.41 -11.12 -15.26
N PHE A 89 2.31 -11.77 -14.10
CA PHE A 89 2.83 -13.13 -13.90
C PHE A 89 2.11 -13.82 -12.73
N ARG A 90 2.15 -15.15 -12.74
CA ARG A 90 1.69 -15.97 -11.63
C ARG A 90 2.77 -16.01 -10.55
N LEU A 91 2.34 -15.90 -9.28
CA LEU A 91 3.20 -16.04 -8.11
C LEU A 91 2.53 -17.02 -7.15
N ASP A 92 3.16 -18.18 -6.99
CA ASP A 92 2.64 -19.23 -6.11
C ASP A 92 2.73 -18.84 -4.63
N GLY A 93 2.00 -19.58 -3.80
CA GLY A 93 1.99 -19.35 -2.35
C GLY A 93 3.39 -19.41 -1.75
N HIS A 94 3.71 -18.44 -0.89
CA HIS A 94 5.01 -18.28 -0.22
C HIS A 94 6.22 -18.13 -1.15
N GLN A 95 5.99 -17.86 -2.44
CA GLN A 95 7.04 -17.63 -3.42
C GLN A 95 7.35 -16.14 -3.56
N GLN A 96 8.52 -15.88 -4.15
CA GLN A 96 8.94 -14.53 -4.52
C GLN A 96 9.44 -14.49 -5.95
N SER A 97 9.32 -13.33 -6.58
CA SER A 97 9.83 -13.05 -7.91
C SER A 97 10.45 -11.66 -7.96
N ARG A 98 11.23 -11.40 -9.00
CA ARG A 98 11.84 -10.09 -9.23
C ARG A 98 11.18 -9.43 -10.42
N ILE A 99 10.80 -8.16 -10.25
CA ILE A 99 10.36 -7.30 -11.35
C ILE A 99 11.44 -6.27 -11.65
N LYS A 100 11.53 -5.83 -12.89
CA LYS A 100 12.47 -4.81 -13.35
C LYS A 100 11.70 -3.65 -13.97
N VAL A 101 11.98 -2.44 -13.53
CA VAL A 101 11.44 -1.20 -14.08
C VAL A 101 12.45 -0.63 -15.07
N ILE A 102 11.99 -0.24 -16.27
CA ILE A 102 12.80 0.30 -17.35
C ILE A 102 12.11 1.56 -17.87
N ALA A 103 12.82 2.69 -17.91
CA ALA A 103 12.30 3.92 -18.50
C ALA A 103 12.22 3.79 -20.02
N THR A 104 11.12 4.31 -20.61
CA THR A 104 10.92 4.35 -22.06
C THR A 104 11.27 5.70 -22.69
N SER A 105 11.55 6.71 -21.83
CA SER A 105 12.00 8.04 -22.22
C SER A 105 13.30 8.40 -21.50
N SER A 106 14.06 9.32 -22.09
CA SER A 106 15.31 9.82 -21.49
C SER A 106 15.00 10.80 -20.35
N HIS A 107 15.68 10.64 -19.22
CA HIS A 107 15.64 11.54 -18.06
C HIS A 107 17.00 12.27 -17.87
N ASN A 108 17.81 12.37 -18.93
CA ASN A 108 19.23 12.78 -18.83
C ASN A 108 19.42 14.28 -18.56
N ASN A 109 18.42 15.11 -18.83
CA ASN A 109 18.51 16.58 -18.70
C ASN A 109 17.92 17.12 -17.38
N GLU A 110 17.52 16.23 -16.48
CA GLU A 110 16.98 16.66 -15.21
C GLU A 110 18.09 17.02 -14.21
N THR A 111 17.85 18.04 -13.39
CA THR A 111 18.78 18.51 -12.35
C THR A 111 18.33 18.15 -10.94
N LYS A 112 17.14 17.58 -10.81
CA LYS A 112 16.50 17.18 -9.55
C LYS A 112 15.76 15.86 -9.72
N GLU A 113 15.49 15.17 -8.63
CA GLU A 113 14.68 13.96 -8.64
C GLU A 113 13.26 14.20 -9.14
N SER A 114 12.69 13.15 -9.77
CA SER A 114 11.28 13.07 -10.17
C SER A 114 10.61 11.90 -9.45
N LEU A 115 9.34 12.09 -9.04
CA LEU A 115 8.56 11.08 -8.33
C LEU A 115 7.57 10.40 -9.28
N TYR A 116 7.58 9.09 -9.22
CA TYR A 116 6.60 8.18 -9.81
C TYR A 116 6.16 7.16 -8.75
N TRP A 117 5.14 6.37 -9.10
CA TRP A 117 4.62 5.33 -8.23
C TRP A 117 4.71 3.98 -8.92
N LEU A 118 5.53 3.08 -8.40
CA LEU A 118 5.52 1.67 -8.80
C LEU A 118 4.40 0.97 -8.03
N CYS A 119 3.36 0.59 -8.75
CA CYS A 119 2.19 -0.05 -8.19
C CYS A 119 2.18 -1.54 -8.53
N VAL A 120 1.96 -2.37 -7.52
CA VAL A 120 1.87 -3.83 -7.65
C VAL A 120 0.52 -4.27 -7.10
N THR A 121 -0.21 -5.05 -7.88
CA THR A 121 -1.57 -5.50 -7.56
C THR A 121 -1.60 -7.02 -7.51
N GLY A 122 -2.07 -7.59 -6.42
CA GLY A 122 -2.44 -9.00 -6.34
C GLY A 122 -3.83 -9.22 -6.93
N ILE A 123 -3.97 -10.15 -7.85
CA ILE A 123 -5.21 -10.47 -8.55
C ILE A 123 -5.63 -11.89 -8.14
N PRO A 124 -6.84 -12.05 -7.56
CA PRO A 124 -7.37 -13.37 -7.23
C PRO A 124 -7.58 -14.21 -8.48
N PRO A 125 -7.49 -15.54 -8.36
CA PRO A 125 -7.91 -16.43 -9.41
C PRO A 125 -9.46 -16.37 -9.58
N GLU A 126 -9.91 -16.51 -10.81
CA GLU A 126 -11.31 -16.78 -11.09
C GLU A 126 -11.70 -18.17 -10.55
N ALA A 127 -13.01 -18.37 -10.37
CA ALA A 127 -13.53 -19.56 -9.70
C ALA A 127 -13.13 -20.89 -10.38
N ASP A 128 -12.99 -20.86 -11.69
CA ASP A 128 -12.73 -21.99 -12.59
C ASP A 128 -11.34 -21.91 -13.27
N ALA A 129 -10.49 -20.99 -12.82
CA ALA A 129 -9.17 -20.79 -13.42
C ALA A 129 -8.31 -22.06 -13.34
N ASP A 130 -7.88 -22.59 -14.50
CA ASP A 130 -7.08 -23.81 -14.60
C ASP A 130 -5.71 -23.73 -13.91
N TRP A 131 -5.17 -22.53 -13.80
CA TRP A 131 -3.86 -22.28 -13.20
C TRP A 131 -3.82 -22.36 -11.66
N THR A 132 -4.97 -22.53 -10.98
CA THR A 132 -5.03 -22.50 -9.50
C THR A 132 -4.62 -23.80 -8.83
N GLY A 133 -4.63 -24.93 -9.57
CA GLY A 133 -4.37 -26.26 -9.06
C GLY A 133 -5.53 -26.88 -8.28
N ASP A 134 -5.50 -28.22 -8.13
CA ASP A 134 -6.60 -29.01 -7.55
C ASP A 134 -6.85 -28.71 -6.07
N ALA A 135 -5.82 -28.32 -5.32
CA ALA A 135 -5.94 -27.98 -3.90
C ALA A 135 -6.82 -26.74 -3.66
N TYR A 136 -6.74 -25.74 -4.55
CA TYR A 136 -7.58 -24.55 -4.49
C TYR A 136 -9.02 -24.85 -4.92
N LYS A 137 -9.19 -25.68 -5.96
CA LYS A 137 -10.51 -26.12 -6.47
C LYS A 137 -11.28 -26.98 -5.46
N LYS A 138 -10.60 -27.89 -4.74
CA LYS A 138 -11.22 -28.79 -3.73
C LYS A 138 -11.75 -28.06 -2.50
N LYS A 139 -11.15 -26.94 -2.11
CA LYS A 139 -11.63 -26.12 -0.98
C LYS A 139 -13.01 -25.52 -1.20
N LYS A 140 -13.48 -25.43 -2.46
CA LYS A 140 -14.80 -24.91 -2.84
C LYS A 140 -15.94 -25.95 -2.80
N ALA A 141 -15.65 -27.22 -2.68
CA ALA A 141 -16.66 -28.31 -2.73
C ALA A 141 -17.15 -28.76 -1.35
N GLY A 142 -17.24 -27.85 -0.37
CA GLY A 142 -17.78 -28.14 0.97
C GLY A 142 -19.30 -28.30 0.98
N GLN A 143 -19.84 -29.08 1.94
CA GLN A 143 -21.28 -29.32 2.14
C GLN A 143 -22.05 -28.13 2.76
N HIS A 144 -21.34 -27.03 3.11
CA HIS A 144 -21.91 -25.83 3.72
C HIS A 144 -21.87 -24.64 2.76
N ALA A 145 -22.86 -23.75 2.87
CA ALA A 145 -22.86 -22.51 2.11
C ALA A 145 -21.72 -21.61 2.63
N THR A 146 -20.73 -21.30 1.78
CA THR A 146 -19.59 -20.45 2.12
C THR A 146 -19.71 -19.12 1.38
N LEU A 147 -19.70 -18.01 2.13
CA LEU A 147 -19.57 -16.67 1.55
C LEU A 147 -18.08 -16.34 1.43
N LEU A 148 -17.52 -16.46 0.22
CA LEU A 148 -16.14 -16.12 -0.07
C LEU A 148 -16.02 -14.65 -0.48
N THR A 149 -15.34 -13.83 0.35
CA THR A 149 -14.99 -12.45 0.03
C THR A 149 -13.52 -12.38 -0.39
N GLN A 150 -13.25 -11.91 -1.61
CA GLN A 150 -11.90 -11.75 -2.14
C GLN A 150 -11.53 -10.26 -2.25
N LEU A 151 -10.47 -9.85 -1.57
CA LEU A 151 -9.95 -8.49 -1.61
C LEU A 151 -8.74 -8.40 -2.55
N ARG A 152 -8.89 -7.62 -3.62
CA ARG A 152 -7.80 -7.25 -4.52
C ARG A 152 -7.10 -6.00 -4.00
N ILE A 153 -5.82 -6.13 -3.64
CA ILE A 153 -5.05 -5.04 -3.03
C ILE A 153 -3.97 -4.55 -3.99
N LYS A 154 -3.98 -3.23 -4.24
CA LYS A 154 -2.96 -2.51 -4.99
C LYS A 154 -2.05 -1.76 -4.02
N SER A 155 -0.79 -2.12 -3.99
CA SER A 155 0.25 -1.46 -3.19
C SER A 155 1.13 -0.60 -4.09
N CYS A 156 1.27 0.69 -3.76
CA CYS A 156 2.11 1.61 -4.52
C CYS A 156 3.26 2.12 -3.65
N LEU A 157 4.48 2.06 -4.15
CA LEU A 157 5.68 2.58 -3.51
C LEU A 157 6.32 3.66 -4.39
N LYS A 158 7.07 4.54 -3.75
CA LYS A 158 7.77 5.62 -4.47
C LYS A 158 8.82 5.03 -5.42
N LEU A 159 8.80 5.46 -6.66
CA LEU A 159 9.86 5.31 -7.65
C LEU A 159 10.49 6.68 -7.86
N LEU A 160 11.68 6.88 -7.30
CA LEU A 160 12.42 8.14 -7.39
C LEU A 160 13.43 8.02 -8.52
N VAL A 161 13.22 8.81 -9.57
CA VAL A 161 14.15 8.89 -10.70
C VAL A 161 15.20 9.93 -10.35
N ARG A 162 16.45 9.47 -10.19
CA ARG A 162 17.60 10.29 -9.80
C ARG A 162 18.49 10.53 -11.01
N PRO A 163 18.67 11.79 -11.43
CA PRO A 163 19.65 12.16 -12.44
C PRO A 163 21.04 11.66 -12.10
N SER A 164 21.78 11.20 -13.08
CA SER A 164 23.16 10.71 -12.90
C SER A 164 24.15 11.80 -12.44
N SER A 165 23.78 13.08 -12.60
CA SER A 165 24.54 14.24 -12.10
C SER A 165 24.44 14.42 -10.59
N LEU A 166 23.37 13.94 -9.93
CA LEU A 166 23.21 14.07 -8.49
C LEU A 166 24.11 13.08 -7.74
N ARG A 167 24.81 13.60 -6.73
CA ARG A 167 25.70 12.85 -5.85
C ARG A 167 25.17 12.90 -4.43
N GLY A 168 25.46 11.86 -3.64
CA GLY A 168 25.02 11.74 -2.25
C GLY A 168 23.60 11.21 -2.10
N HIS A 169 23.10 11.31 -0.90
CA HIS A 169 21.79 10.79 -0.48
C HIS A 169 20.96 11.90 0.18
N PRO A 170 19.62 11.79 0.22
CA PRO A 170 18.77 12.81 0.86
C PRO A 170 19.18 13.18 2.28
N GLU A 171 19.65 12.20 3.06
CA GLU A 171 20.12 12.41 4.45
C GLU A 171 21.36 13.27 4.58
N ASP A 172 22.20 13.35 3.55
CA ASP A 172 23.40 14.20 3.54
C ASP A 172 23.04 15.69 3.51
N PHE A 173 21.88 16.02 2.99
CA PHE A 173 21.39 17.38 2.78
C PHE A 173 20.22 17.75 3.70
N ALA A 174 19.77 16.85 4.56
CA ALA A 174 18.58 17.03 5.37
C ALA A 174 18.67 18.19 6.38
N SER A 175 19.88 18.54 6.83
CA SER A 175 20.10 19.70 7.69
C SER A 175 19.83 21.04 6.99
N GLY A 176 19.75 21.05 5.65
CA GLY A 176 19.42 22.24 4.88
C GLY A 176 17.92 22.57 4.80
N LEU A 177 17.04 21.72 5.37
CA LEU A 177 15.63 22.05 5.45
C LEU A 177 15.41 23.26 6.36
N THR A 178 14.52 24.17 5.92
CA THR A 178 14.14 25.34 6.71
C THR A 178 12.67 25.24 7.14
N TRP A 179 12.37 25.78 8.31
CA TRP A 179 11.09 25.62 8.97
C TRP A 179 10.51 26.97 9.37
N ALA A 180 9.26 27.22 9.04
CA ALA A 180 8.54 28.43 9.42
C ALA A 180 7.14 28.07 9.93
N LYS A 181 6.67 28.75 10.99
CA LYS A 181 5.32 28.51 11.55
C LYS A 181 4.46 29.76 11.42
N ARG A 182 3.23 29.55 10.98
CA ARG A 182 2.18 30.59 10.99
C ARG A 182 0.86 30.00 11.50
N GLY A 183 0.48 30.39 12.69
CA GLY A 183 -0.75 29.88 13.34
C GLY A 183 -0.69 28.36 13.52
N LYS A 184 -1.58 27.62 12.84
CA LYS A 184 -1.66 26.14 12.88
C LYS A 184 -0.90 25.45 11.76
N THR A 185 -0.12 26.20 10.96
CA THR A 185 0.63 25.67 9.82
C THR A 185 2.12 25.75 10.10
N LEU A 186 2.80 24.62 10.01
CA LEU A 186 4.26 24.49 9.99
C LEU A 186 4.69 24.23 8.54
N THR A 187 5.41 25.16 7.94
CA THR A 187 5.91 25.03 6.57
C THR A 187 7.35 24.54 6.60
N VAL A 188 7.63 23.46 5.88
CA VAL A 188 8.99 23.00 5.59
C VAL A 188 9.36 23.36 4.16
N SER A 189 10.56 23.96 3.97
CA SER A 189 11.13 24.23 2.64
C SER A 189 12.33 23.34 2.41
N ASN A 190 12.38 22.74 1.24
CA ASN A 190 13.45 21.85 0.81
C ASN A 190 14.27 22.51 -0.33
N PRO A 191 15.44 23.08 -0.05
CA PRO A 191 16.30 23.69 -1.07
C PRO A 191 17.16 22.66 -1.83
N THR A 192 16.99 21.37 -1.54
CA THR A 192 17.81 20.30 -2.13
C THR A 192 17.19 19.73 -3.41
N PRO A 193 17.97 19.09 -4.28
CA PRO A 193 17.45 18.45 -5.48
C PRO A 193 16.80 17.07 -5.22
N PHE A 194 16.71 16.63 -3.96
CA PHE A 194 16.16 15.33 -3.56
C PHE A 194 14.75 15.46 -3.01
N PHE A 195 13.93 14.43 -3.23
CA PHE A 195 12.70 14.24 -2.46
C PHE A 195 13.05 13.86 -1.02
N ILE A 196 12.68 14.68 -0.07
CA ILE A 196 12.87 14.39 1.36
C ILE A 196 11.62 13.71 1.90
N THR A 197 11.68 12.39 2.13
CA THR A 197 10.58 11.68 2.78
C THR A 197 10.74 11.76 4.29
N LEU A 198 9.83 12.47 4.93
CA LEU A 198 9.83 12.66 6.38
C LEU A 198 9.28 11.42 7.08
N ARG A 199 10.01 10.90 8.05
CA ARG A 199 9.61 9.81 8.94
C ARG A 199 8.79 10.35 10.10
N SER A 200 9.30 11.41 10.72
CA SER A 200 8.68 12.09 11.83
C SER A 200 9.05 13.57 11.80
N VAL A 201 8.13 14.39 12.28
CA VAL A 201 8.36 15.83 12.54
C VAL A 201 7.73 16.15 13.88
N GLN A 202 8.48 16.85 14.72
CA GLN A 202 8.05 17.31 16.05
C GLN A 202 8.46 18.76 16.25
N LEU A 203 7.54 19.59 16.74
CA LEU A 203 7.81 20.97 17.19
C LEU A 203 7.62 21.04 18.70
N GLY A 204 8.72 21.18 19.44
CA GLY A 204 8.70 21.06 20.88
C GLY A 204 8.12 19.73 21.34
N LYS A 205 6.95 19.74 21.97
CA LYS A 205 6.22 18.53 22.44
C LYS A 205 5.15 18.04 21.45
N SER A 206 4.90 18.78 20.36
CA SER A 206 3.81 18.49 19.42
C SER A 206 4.33 17.74 18.20
N SER A 207 3.76 16.56 17.94
CA SER A 207 4.12 15.75 16.77
C SER A 207 3.17 16.00 15.60
N VAL A 208 3.71 15.99 14.38
CA VAL A 208 2.95 16.07 13.12
C VAL A 208 2.48 14.68 12.72
N ALA A 209 1.20 14.53 12.45
CA ALA A 209 0.66 13.28 11.92
C ALA A 209 0.96 13.18 10.41
N ASN A 210 1.51 12.04 9.97
CA ASN A 210 1.77 11.69 8.56
C ASN A 210 2.46 12.81 7.76
N PRO A 211 3.70 13.19 8.08
CA PRO A 211 4.36 14.34 7.47
C PRO A 211 4.68 14.16 5.97
N GLU A 212 4.58 12.92 5.43
CA GLU A 212 4.79 12.56 4.03
C GLU A 212 6.17 12.95 3.47
N TYR A 213 6.23 13.64 2.31
CA TYR A 213 7.47 14.04 1.65
C TYR A 213 7.44 15.53 1.27
N VAL A 214 8.63 16.12 1.14
CA VAL A 214 8.84 17.48 0.63
C VAL A 214 9.51 17.39 -0.74
N PRO A 215 8.90 17.95 -1.81
CA PRO A 215 9.47 17.88 -3.16
C PRO A 215 10.79 18.64 -3.26
N PRO A 216 11.66 18.32 -4.23
CA PRO A 216 12.89 19.05 -4.51
C PRO A 216 12.61 20.51 -4.84
N MET A 217 13.41 21.44 -4.30
CA MET A 217 13.25 22.88 -4.47
C MET A 217 11.82 23.38 -4.16
N GLY A 218 11.12 22.67 -3.25
CA GLY A 218 9.72 22.92 -2.95
C GLY A 218 9.43 23.07 -1.47
N LYS A 219 8.16 23.20 -1.17
CA LYS A 219 7.66 23.40 0.20
C LYS A 219 6.51 22.42 0.47
N ARG A 220 6.28 22.15 1.76
CA ARG A 220 5.12 21.43 2.25
C ARG A 220 4.58 22.09 3.52
N GLU A 221 3.28 22.19 3.59
CA GLU A 221 2.57 22.64 4.78
C GLU A 221 2.11 21.44 5.60
N LEU A 222 2.32 21.52 6.90
CA LEU A 222 2.01 20.50 7.90
C LEU A 222 1.10 21.13 8.96
N SER A 223 0.07 20.39 9.37
CA SER A 223 -0.82 20.83 10.44
C SER A 223 -0.19 20.59 11.80
N ILE A 224 -0.24 21.63 12.66
CA ILE A 224 0.30 21.60 14.02
C ILE A 224 -0.60 22.41 14.96
N PRO A 225 -0.67 22.11 16.27
CA PRO A 225 -1.38 22.94 17.23
C PRO A 225 -0.89 24.41 17.21
N ALA A 226 -1.81 25.36 17.43
CA ALA A 226 -1.50 26.78 17.39
C ALA A 226 -0.49 27.19 18.47
N ASP A 227 -0.56 26.58 19.64
CA ASP A 227 0.29 26.79 20.80
C ASP A 227 1.62 26.02 20.74
N ALA A 228 1.80 25.14 19.74
CA ALA A 228 3.06 24.43 19.55
C ALA A 228 4.22 25.40 19.33
N SER A 229 5.30 25.24 20.08
CA SER A 229 6.49 26.09 20.07
C SER A 229 7.74 25.29 20.45
N GLY A 230 8.90 25.83 20.15
CA GLY A 230 10.17 25.21 20.46
C GLY A 230 10.96 24.86 19.22
N GLN A 231 11.93 23.99 19.38
CA GLN A 231 12.80 23.51 18.31
C GLN A 231 12.10 22.45 17.48
N VAL A 232 12.36 22.43 16.17
CA VAL A 232 11.89 21.40 15.26
C VAL A 232 12.87 20.24 15.27
N HIS A 233 12.33 19.02 15.45
CA HIS A 233 13.06 17.75 15.35
C HIS A 233 12.47 16.94 14.21
N TRP A 234 13.31 16.35 13.35
CA TRP A 234 12.80 15.49 12.27
C TRP A 234 13.74 14.35 11.96
N ARG A 235 13.18 13.31 11.36
CA ARG A 235 13.88 12.16 10.79
C ARG A 235 13.37 11.93 9.38
N LEU A 236 14.22 11.35 8.54
CA LEU A 236 13.90 10.96 7.19
C LEU A 236 13.76 9.45 7.08
N ILE A 237 13.11 9.02 6.02
CA ILE A 237 13.25 7.67 5.52
C ILE A 237 14.32 7.70 4.42
N THR A 238 15.41 6.97 4.63
CA THR A 238 16.56 6.89 3.72
C THR A 238 16.23 6.16 2.41
N ASP A 239 17.12 6.18 1.44
CA ASP A 239 16.99 5.43 0.19
C ASP A 239 16.80 3.93 0.41
N TYR A 240 17.37 3.40 1.47
CA TYR A 240 17.25 1.99 1.87
C TYR A 240 15.99 1.66 2.65
N GLY A 241 15.15 2.66 2.95
CA GLY A 241 13.88 2.49 3.67
C GLY A 241 14.00 2.48 5.19
N GLY A 242 15.20 2.64 5.74
CA GLY A 242 15.46 2.81 7.17
C GLY A 242 15.30 4.26 7.62
N ASP A 243 15.32 4.49 8.92
CA ASP A 243 15.26 5.82 9.51
C ASP A 243 16.67 6.47 9.52
N SER A 244 16.75 7.78 9.25
CA SER A 244 17.97 8.56 9.43
C SER A 244 18.24 8.83 10.92
N LYS A 245 19.40 9.43 11.22
CA LYS A 245 19.60 10.15 12.48
C LYS A 245 18.55 11.25 12.63
N GLU A 246 18.38 11.74 13.83
CA GLU A 246 17.58 12.92 14.11
C GLU A 246 18.32 14.21 13.71
N PHE A 247 17.58 15.12 13.11
CA PHE A 247 18.02 16.48 12.79
C PHE A 247 17.22 17.45 13.65
N THR A 248 17.81 18.59 13.94
CA THR A 248 17.20 19.66 14.75
C THR A 248 17.47 21.02 14.11
N SER A 249 16.52 21.92 14.21
CA SER A 249 16.68 23.31 13.77
C SER A 249 15.77 24.21 14.60
N ASP A 250 16.22 25.44 14.81
CA ASP A 250 15.34 26.51 15.22
C ASP A 250 14.45 26.95 14.06
N MET A 251 13.33 27.57 14.37
CA MET A 251 12.46 28.11 13.35
C MET A 251 13.10 29.33 12.67
N SER A 252 12.97 29.43 11.36
CA SER A 252 13.40 30.63 10.64
C SER A 252 12.56 31.82 11.09
N THR A 253 13.24 32.90 11.43
CA THR A 253 12.62 34.20 11.77
C THR A 253 12.27 35.01 10.53
N ASP A 254 12.74 34.60 9.37
CA ASP A 254 12.47 35.32 8.12
C ASP A 254 11.06 35.07 7.61
N PRO A 255 10.27 36.13 7.33
CA PRO A 255 9.02 35.97 6.59
C PRO A 255 9.39 35.49 5.18
N VAL A 256 8.86 34.33 4.79
CA VAL A 256 8.95 33.81 3.43
C VAL A 256 8.59 34.94 2.45
N SER A 257 9.58 35.57 1.81
CA SER A 257 9.37 36.51 0.71
C SER A 257 8.60 35.79 -0.40
N HIS A 258 7.58 36.47 -0.86
CA HIS A 258 6.61 36.03 -1.88
C HIS A 258 7.24 35.65 -3.20
#